data_4854ead0a3dfdc661c6fc4cd575b4f6a
#
_entry.id   4854ead0a3dfdc661c6fc4cd575b4f6a
#
_cell.length_a   1.000
_cell.length_b   1.000
_cell.length_c   1.000
_cell.angle_alpha   90.00
_cell.angle_beta   90.00
_cell.angle_gamma   90.00
#
_symmetry.space_group_name_H-M   'P 1'
#
loop_
_entity.id
_entity.type
_entity.pdbx_description
1 polymer ?
#
loop_
_entity_poly.entity_id
_entity_poly.type
_entity_poly.pdbx_seq_one_letter_code
_entity_poly.pdbx_strand_id
1 'polypeptide(L)'
;TKLESFRHRILEYHYALYSFPKPVVTILKGFASAGGFDLALCGDYIISEKKAILFRPEIRFGGPPLITTLARKVGPNKSLSLTLKGDPIRSSQALSLGIIDEIYEGDDILQHSVQVASKLSQWNLNMLSTLKGISNNYFIGNLYENLKNEFDAFASVLEDPKFFQKVQEYAGTIQQ
;
A
#
# COMPACT_ATOMS: atom_id res chain seq x y z
N THR A 1 -19.19 11.04 13.35
CA THR A 1 -18.43 12.26 12.95
C THR A 1 -17.89 12.14 11.51
N LYS A 2 -17.43 13.25 10.92
CA LYS A 2 -16.76 13.22 9.60
C LYS A 2 -15.51 12.33 9.62
N LEU A 3 -14.76 12.32 10.70
CA LEU A 3 -13.56 11.50 10.87
C LEU A 3 -13.90 10.00 10.91
N GLU A 4 -14.94 9.60 11.62
CA GLU A 4 -15.41 8.21 11.66
C GLU A 4 -15.85 7.73 10.28
N SER A 5 -16.60 8.56 9.54
CA SER A 5 -17.02 8.24 8.18
C SER A 5 -15.82 8.12 7.22
N PHE A 6 -14.79 8.96 7.38
CA PHE A 6 -13.55 8.88 6.62
C PHE A 6 -12.79 7.60 6.92
N ARG A 7 -12.57 7.29 8.21
CA ARG A 7 -11.92 6.07 8.68
C ARG A 7 -12.59 4.82 8.14
N HIS A 8 -13.91 4.74 8.30
CA HIS A 8 -14.68 3.58 7.82
C HIS A 8 -14.52 3.38 6.31
N ARG A 9 -14.63 4.45 5.51
CA ARG A 9 -14.47 4.36 4.06
C ARG A 9 -13.08 3.90 3.64
N ILE A 10 -12.02 4.39 4.30
CA ILE A 10 -10.64 3.97 3.98
C ILE A 10 -10.46 2.47 4.31
N LEU A 11 -10.91 2.02 5.46
CA LEU A 11 -10.86 0.60 5.84
C LEU A 11 -11.60 -0.26 4.81
N GLU A 12 -12.83 0.11 4.47
CA GLU A 12 -13.67 -0.65 3.55
C GLU A 12 -13.07 -0.77 2.14
N TYR A 13 -12.50 0.30 1.59
CA TYR A 13 -11.92 0.17 0.25
C TYR A 13 -10.62 -0.64 0.23
N HIS A 14 -9.77 -0.56 1.26
CA HIS A 14 -8.61 -1.45 1.37
C HIS A 14 -9.05 -2.91 1.46
N TYR A 15 -10.01 -3.19 2.34
CA TYR A 15 -10.55 -4.53 2.50
C TYR A 15 -11.21 -5.05 1.22
N ALA A 16 -11.97 -4.20 0.51
CA ALA A 16 -12.61 -4.56 -0.75
C ALA A 16 -11.60 -4.95 -1.83
N LEU A 17 -10.44 -4.27 -1.92
CA LEU A 17 -9.38 -4.62 -2.87
C LEU A 17 -8.71 -5.94 -2.50
N TYR A 18 -8.41 -6.16 -1.23
CA TYR A 18 -7.83 -7.42 -0.78
C TYR A 18 -8.78 -8.61 -0.94
N SER A 19 -10.06 -8.41 -0.65
CA SER A 19 -11.10 -9.46 -0.76
C SER A 19 -11.68 -9.60 -2.16
N PHE A 20 -11.28 -8.73 -3.10
CA PHE A 20 -11.79 -8.80 -4.47
C PHE A 20 -11.48 -10.16 -5.09
N PRO A 21 -12.49 -10.88 -5.66
CA PRO A 21 -12.31 -12.28 -6.04
C PRO A 21 -11.40 -12.50 -7.26
N LYS A 22 -11.04 -11.43 -7.97
CA LYS A 22 -10.13 -11.51 -9.13
C LYS A 22 -8.76 -10.95 -8.73
N PRO A 23 -7.67 -11.38 -9.40
CA PRO A 23 -6.38 -10.71 -9.26
C PRO A 23 -6.48 -9.23 -9.61
N VAL A 24 -5.83 -8.40 -8.80
CA VAL A 24 -5.71 -6.95 -8.99
C VAL A 24 -4.31 -6.65 -9.44
N VAL A 25 -4.17 -6.08 -10.64
CA VAL A 25 -2.89 -5.57 -11.16
C VAL A 25 -2.79 -4.08 -10.86
N THR A 26 -1.75 -3.68 -10.16
CA THR A 26 -1.50 -2.27 -9.82
C THR A 26 -0.37 -1.71 -10.67
N ILE A 27 -0.53 -0.46 -11.10
CA ILE A 27 0.50 0.29 -11.83
C ILE A 27 1.03 1.40 -10.94
N LEU A 28 2.35 1.47 -10.80
CA LEU A 28 3.04 2.56 -10.11
C LEU A 28 3.68 3.50 -11.14
N LYS A 29 3.18 4.74 -11.19
CA LYS A 29 3.73 5.82 -12.02
C LYS A 29 4.17 6.98 -11.13
N GLY A 30 5.39 7.48 -11.37
CA GLY A 30 5.89 8.67 -10.69
C GLY A 30 6.03 8.46 -9.19
N PHE A 31 5.10 8.95 -8.37
CA PHE A 31 5.23 8.99 -6.91
C PHE A 31 3.99 8.44 -6.21
N ALA A 32 4.18 7.45 -5.35
CA ALA A 32 3.13 6.90 -4.49
C ALA A 32 3.50 7.11 -3.02
N SER A 33 2.74 7.96 -2.32
CA SER A 33 3.02 8.36 -0.94
C SER A 33 1.83 8.15 -0.02
N ALA A 34 2.11 7.88 1.25
CA ALA A 34 1.10 7.77 2.29
C ALA A 34 -0.03 6.78 1.91
N GLY A 35 -1.28 7.19 1.97
CA GLY A 35 -2.42 6.35 1.54
C GLY A 35 -2.32 5.87 0.08
N GLY A 36 -1.66 6.61 -0.82
CA GLY A 36 -1.38 6.16 -2.19
C GLY A 36 -0.38 5.01 -2.24
N PHE A 37 0.61 4.99 -1.33
CA PHE A 37 1.51 3.85 -1.14
C PHE A 37 0.74 2.63 -0.67
N ASP A 38 -0.11 2.78 0.34
CA ASP A 38 -0.89 1.68 0.90
C ASP A 38 -1.89 1.11 -0.11
N LEU A 39 -2.55 1.99 -0.88
CA LEU A 39 -3.45 1.59 -1.96
C LEU A 39 -2.72 0.78 -3.05
N ALA A 40 -1.52 1.20 -3.43
CA ALA A 40 -0.71 0.48 -4.40
C ALA A 40 -0.38 -0.95 -3.95
N LEU A 41 -0.12 -1.15 -2.65
CA LEU A 41 0.20 -2.45 -2.07
C LEU A 41 -1.00 -3.41 -1.94
N CYS A 42 -2.24 -2.93 -2.17
CA CYS A 42 -3.41 -3.80 -2.26
C CYS A 42 -3.43 -4.67 -3.52
N GLY A 43 -2.60 -4.37 -4.52
CA GLY A 43 -2.45 -5.18 -5.73
C GLY A 43 -1.86 -6.56 -5.45
N ASP A 44 -2.33 -7.55 -6.19
CA ASP A 44 -1.79 -8.92 -6.16
C ASP A 44 -0.54 -9.02 -7.06
N TYR A 45 -0.48 -8.22 -8.12
CA TYR A 45 0.67 -8.06 -9.02
C TYR A 45 0.93 -6.57 -9.26
N ILE A 46 2.13 -6.10 -8.99
CA ILE A 46 2.47 -4.68 -9.01
C ILE A 46 3.55 -4.41 -10.04
N ILE A 47 3.21 -3.61 -11.05
CA ILE A 47 4.12 -3.18 -12.13
C ILE A 47 4.47 -1.71 -11.90
N SER A 48 5.76 -1.40 -11.94
CA SER A 48 6.28 -0.06 -11.68
C SER A 48 7.02 0.51 -12.87
N GLU A 49 6.91 1.81 -13.09
CA GLU A 49 7.88 2.54 -13.89
C GLU A 49 9.26 2.51 -13.21
N LYS A 50 10.33 2.54 -14.01
CA LYS A 50 11.73 2.56 -13.51
C LYS A 50 12.00 3.71 -12.53
N LYS A 51 11.40 4.87 -12.76
CA LYS A 51 11.63 6.09 -11.95
C LYS A 51 10.62 6.27 -10.82
N ALA A 52 9.68 5.36 -10.63
CA ALA A 52 8.69 5.50 -9.57
C ALA A 52 9.33 5.41 -8.19
N ILE A 53 8.73 6.14 -7.24
CA ILE A 53 9.18 6.23 -5.86
C ILE A 53 7.99 5.94 -4.95
N LEU A 54 8.22 5.07 -3.98
CA LEU A 54 7.31 4.72 -2.90
C LEU A 54 7.79 5.39 -1.62
N PHE A 55 6.90 6.04 -0.87
CA PHE A 55 7.30 6.83 0.29
C PHE A 55 6.23 6.85 1.39
N ARG A 56 6.67 6.67 2.64
CA ARG A 56 5.83 6.78 3.84
C ARG A 56 6.33 7.88 4.76
N PRO A 57 5.94 9.14 4.52
CA PRO A 57 6.41 10.28 5.30
C PRO A 57 5.76 10.39 6.68
N GLU A 58 4.70 9.65 6.98
CA GLU A 58 3.87 9.79 8.17
C GLU A 58 4.68 9.75 9.46
N ILE A 59 5.69 8.88 9.52
CA ILE A 59 6.57 8.76 10.68
C ILE A 59 7.30 10.09 11.00
N ARG A 60 7.55 10.93 9.99
CA ARG A 60 8.30 12.19 10.13
C ARG A 60 7.49 13.29 10.81
N PHE A 61 6.17 13.19 10.78
CA PHE A 61 5.27 14.16 11.43
C PHE A 61 4.37 13.50 12.51
N GLY A 62 4.73 12.27 12.94
CA GLY A 62 4.09 11.58 14.06
C GLY A 62 2.79 10.88 13.72
N GLY A 63 2.47 10.71 12.44
CA GLY A 63 1.36 9.86 11.99
C GLY A 63 1.82 8.39 11.96
N PRO A 64 1.02 7.44 12.48
CA PRO A 64 1.33 6.02 12.36
C PRO A 64 1.00 5.53 10.94
N PRO A 65 1.99 5.11 10.13
CA PRO A 65 1.73 4.49 8.84
C PRO A 65 1.17 3.07 9.03
N LEU A 66 0.42 2.58 8.04
CA LEU A 66 -0.11 1.22 8.06
C LEU A 66 1.03 0.21 7.91
N ILE A 67 1.17 -0.70 8.88
CA ILE A 67 2.17 -1.78 8.82
C ILE A 67 1.67 -2.95 7.98
N THR A 68 0.39 -3.31 8.09
CA THR A 68 -0.20 -4.51 7.48
C THR A 68 -0.02 -4.53 5.96
N THR A 69 -0.23 -3.43 5.25
CA THR A 69 -0.12 -3.37 3.79
C THR A 69 1.27 -3.74 3.30
N LEU A 70 2.32 -3.19 3.93
CA LEU A 70 3.71 -3.50 3.58
C LEU A 70 4.14 -4.86 4.14
N ALA A 71 3.70 -5.24 5.33
CA ALA A 71 4.03 -6.54 5.94
C ALA A 71 3.56 -7.73 5.08
N ARG A 72 2.46 -7.56 4.35
CA ARG A 72 1.99 -8.58 3.39
C ARG A 72 2.96 -8.82 2.23
N LYS A 73 3.80 -7.85 1.88
CA LYS A 73 4.80 -7.97 0.80
C LYS A 73 6.15 -8.47 1.33
N VAL A 74 6.61 -7.92 2.45
CA VAL A 74 8.00 -8.12 2.92
C VAL A 74 8.12 -8.78 4.30
N GLY A 75 6.99 -9.15 4.91
CA GLY A 75 6.94 -9.66 6.29
C GLY A 75 6.98 -8.54 7.34
N PRO A 76 6.50 -8.83 8.58
CA PRO A 76 6.29 -7.80 9.61
C PRO A 76 7.57 -7.11 10.04
N ASN A 77 8.66 -7.85 10.26
CA ASN A 77 9.93 -7.27 10.74
C ASN A 77 10.55 -6.32 9.70
N LYS A 78 10.51 -6.70 8.42
CA LYS A 78 11.03 -5.86 7.34
C LYS A 78 10.16 -4.63 7.12
N SER A 79 8.84 -4.80 7.18
CA SER A 79 7.88 -3.70 7.14
C SER A 79 8.17 -2.67 8.23
N LEU A 80 8.30 -3.11 9.48
CA LEU A 80 8.62 -2.23 10.60
C LEU A 80 9.95 -1.48 10.37
N SER A 81 11.01 -2.18 9.98
CA SER A 81 12.33 -1.57 9.78
C SER A 81 12.34 -0.51 8.66
N LEU A 82 11.62 -0.75 7.55
CA LEU A 82 11.47 0.22 6.46
C LEU A 82 10.65 1.43 6.90
N THR A 83 9.57 1.18 7.65
CA THR A 83 8.70 2.23 8.19
C THR A 83 9.44 3.15 9.17
N LEU A 84 10.22 2.57 10.09
CA LEU A 84 11.01 3.36 11.07
C LEU A 84 12.06 4.25 10.41
N LYS A 85 12.62 3.83 9.27
CA LYS A 85 13.55 4.68 8.50
C LYS A 85 12.84 5.84 7.82
N GLY A 86 11.62 5.62 7.34
CA GLY A 86 10.85 6.64 6.61
C GLY A 86 11.55 7.15 5.35
N ASP A 87 12.41 6.34 4.74
CA ASP A 87 13.15 6.71 3.52
C ASP A 87 12.33 6.37 2.26
N PRO A 88 12.48 7.17 1.19
CA PRO A 88 11.91 6.83 -0.11
C PRO A 88 12.48 5.51 -0.64
N ILE A 89 11.62 4.65 -1.16
CA ILE A 89 11.96 3.36 -1.76
C ILE A 89 11.85 3.51 -3.29
N ARG A 90 12.96 3.38 -4.01
CA ARG A 90 12.97 3.41 -5.47
C ARG A 90 12.50 2.07 -6.05
N SER A 91 12.01 2.07 -7.29
CA SER A 91 11.51 0.85 -7.96
C SER A 91 12.52 -0.31 -7.93
N SER A 92 13.80 -0.06 -8.17
CA SER A 92 14.84 -1.10 -8.12
C SER A 92 14.97 -1.75 -6.73
N GLN A 93 14.90 -0.94 -5.68
CA GLN A 93 14.90 -1.44 -4.31
C GLN A 93 13.58 -2.15 -3.98
N ALA A 94 12.45 -1.60 -4.42
CA ALA A 94 11.14 -2.21 -4.21
C ALA A 94 11.06 -3.60 -4.86
N LEU A 95 11.63 -3.76 -6.07
CA LEU A 95 11.73 -5.05 -6.76
C LEU A 95 12.61 -6.03 -5.97
N SER A 96 13.79 -5.60 -5.54
CA SER A 96 14.72 -6.46 -4.78
C SER A 96 14.17 -6.90 -3.41
N LEU A 97 13.25 -6.13 -2.84
CA LEU A 97 12.56 -6.44 -1.60
C LEU A 97 11.28 -7.26 -1.77
N GLY A 98 10.83 -7.49 -3.02
CA GLY A 98 9.55 -8.15 -3.29
C GLY A 98 8.32 -7.30 -2.97
N ILE A 99 8.47 -5.97 -2.92
CA ILE A 99 7.36 -5.02 -2.76
C ILE A 99 6.58 -4.90 -4.07
N ILE A 100 7.30 -4.88 -5.19
CA ILE A 100 6.74 -4.90 -6.55
C ILE A 100 7.22 -6.14 -7.30
N ASP A 101 6.50 -6.53 -8.33
CA ASP A 101 6.73 -7.77 -9.08
C ASP A 101 7.50 -7.52 -10.37
N GLU A 102 7.39 -6.31 -10.95
CA GLU A 102 7.99 -5.99 -12.24
C GLU A 102 8.33 -4.50 -12.36
N ILE A 103 9.45 -4.21 -13.05
CA ILE A 103 9.77 -2.85 -13.55
C ILE A 103 9.60 -2.87 -15.05
N TYR A 104 8.74 -1.99 -15.57
CA TYR A 104 8.53 -1.79 -16.99
C TYR A 104 9.25 -0.53 -17.47
N GLU A 105 10.07 -0.67 -18.52
CA GLU A 105 10.89 0.41 -19.07
C GLU A 105 10.39 0.93 -20.44
N GLY A 106 9.26 0.39 -20.93
CA GLY A 106 8.65 0.84 -22.19
C GLY A 106 7.77 2.09 -22.01
N ASP A 107 7.25 2.59 -23.13
CA ASP A 107 6.51 3.86 -23.16
C ASP A 107 5.06 3.73 -22.67
N ASP A 108 4.44 2.56 -22.81
CA ASP A 108 3.04 2.34 -22.44
C ASP A 108 2.88 1.25 -21.37
N ILE A 109 3.12 1.65 -20.12
CA ILE A 109 2.94 0.77 -18.96
C ILE A 109 1.49 0.32 -18.80
N LEU A 110 0.50 1.13 -19.21
CA LEU A 110 -0.90 0.76 -19.12
C LEU A 110 -1.22 -0.40 -20.05
N GLN A 111 -0.83 -0.30 -21.32
CA GLN A 111 -1.05 -1.37 -22.30
C GLN A 111 -0.35 -2.66 -21.85
N HIS A 112 0.90 -2.56 -21.37
CA HIS A 112 1.63 -3.71 -20.82
C HIS A 112 0.88 -4.36 -19.64
N SER A 113 0.39 -3.55 -18.71
CA SER A 113 -0.35 -4.05 -17.54
C SER A 113 -1.67 -4.72 -17.92
N VAL A 114 -2.37 -4.21 -18.94
CA VAL A 114 -3.55 -4.86 -19.51
C VAL A 114 -3.20 -6.22 -20.12
N GLN A 115 -2.05 -6.35 -20.80
CA GLN A 115 -1.59 -7.65 -21.32
C GLN A 115 -1.30 -8.63 -20.18
N VAL A 116 -0.65 -8.18 -19.09
CA VAL A 116 -0.43 -9.00 -17.89
C VAL A 116 -1.77 -9.46 -17.29
N ALA A 117 -2.70 -8.54 -17.07
CA ALA A 117 -4.03 -8.86 -16.54
C ALA A 117 -4.78 -9.84 -17.45
N SER A 118 -4.67 -9.67 -18.78
CA SER A 118 -5.26 -10.58 -19.77
C SER A 118 -4.69 -11.99 -19.68
N LYS A 119 -3.38 -12.14 -19.48
CA LYS A 119 -2.77 -13.46 -19.24
C LYS A 119 -3.30 -14.11 -17.96
N LEU A 120 -3.40 -13.35 -16.86
CA LEU A 120 -3.94 -13.85 -15.59
C LEU A 120 -5.40 -14.27 -15.73
N SER A 121 -6.20 -13.58 -16.56
CA SER A 121 -7.60 -13.89 -16.77
C SER A 121 -7.86 -15.20 -17.53
N GLN A 122 -6.84 -15.80 -18.14
CA GLN A 122 -6.96 -17.11 -18.80
C GLN A 122 -7.05 -18.28 -17.81
N TRP A 123 -6.67 -18.07 -16.55
CA TRP A 123 -6.75 -19.09 -15.53
C TRP A 123 -8.17 -19.19 -14.95
N ASN A 124 -8.48 -20.34 -14.38
CA ASN A 124 -9.79 -20.56 -13.75
C ASN A 124 -10.00 -19.57 -12.59
N LEU A 125 -11.08 -18.78 -12.67
CA LEU A 125 -11.38 -17.72 -11.69
C LEU A 125 -11.57 -18.27 -10.28
N ASN A 126 -12.24 -19.41 -10.12
CA ASN A 126 -12.46 -20.01 -8.80
C ASN A 126 -11.12 -20.41 -8.16
N MET A 127 -10.19 -20.96 -8.96
CA MET A 127 -8.85 -21.28 -8.49
C MET A 127 -8.11 -20.02 -8.05
N LEU A 128 -8.11 -18.96 -8.86
CA LEU A 128 -7.44 -17.68 -8.53
C LEU A 128 -8.02 -17.05 -7.26
N SER A 129 -9.34 -17.04 -7.13
CA SER A 129 -10.02 -16.53 -5.93
C SER A 129 -9.66 -17.35 -4.69
N THR A 130 -9.60 -18.68 -4.82
CA THR A 130 -9.18 -19.57 -3.72
C THR A 130 -7.75 -19.31 -3.30
N LEU A 131 -6.81 -19.23 -4.25
CA LEU A 131 -5.40 -18.95 -3.97
C LEU A 131 -5.22 -17.58 -3.29
N LYS A 132 -5.92 -16.55 -3.77
CA LYS A 132 -5.91 -15.22 -3.15
C LYS A 132 -6.48 -15.26 -1.74
N GLY A 133 -7.59 -15.96 -1.51
CA GLY A 133 -8.17 -16.15 -0.18
C GLY A 133 -7.19 -16.85 0.79
N ILE A 134 -6.53 -17.92 0.34
CA ILE A 134 -5.51 -18.62 1.12
C ILE A 134 -4.34 -17.67 1.45
N SER A 135 -3.83 -16.94 0.44
CA SER A 135 -2.75 -15.98 0.64
C SER A 135 -3.13 -14.89 1.65
N ASN A 136 -4.36 -14.39 1.60
CA ASN A 136 -4.85 -13.40 2.56
C ASN A 136 -4.91 -13.94 3.98
N ASN A 137 -5.26 -15.22 4.15
CA ASN A 137 -5.36 -15.87 5.47
C ASN A 137 -3.99 -16.29 6.03
N TYR A 138 -2.96 -16.42 5.19
CA TYR A 138 -1.60 -16.78 5.64
C TYR A 138 -0.96 -15.70 6.51
N PHE A 139 -1.40 -14.46 6.38
CA PHE A 139 -0.85 -13.34 7.09
C PHE A 139 -1.68 -12.99 8.34
N ILE A 140 -1.24 -13.53 9.49
CA ILE A 140 -1.49 -12.98 10.82
C ILE A 140 -2.98 -12.71 11.12
N GLY A 141 -3.74 -13.76 11.38
CA GLY A 141 -5.09 -13.61 11.91
C GLY A 141 -6.06 -12.92 10.94
N ASN A 142 -6.97 -12.14 11.47
CA ASN A 142 -7.98 -11.46 10.68
C ASN A 142 -7.43 -10.17 10.05
N LEU A 143 -7.23 -10.17 8.71
CA LEU A 143 -6.77 -8.98 7.97
C LEU A 143 -7.64 -7.74 8.25
N TYR A 144 -8.96 -7.91 8.34
CA TYR A 144 -9.87 -6.83 8.64
C TYR A 144 -9.59 -6.20 10.02
N GLU A 145 -9.41 -7.03 11.04
CA GLU A 145 -9.11 -6.54 12.40
C GLU A 145 -7.74 -5.85 12.48
N ASN A 146 -6.74 -6.36 11.78
CA ASN A 146 -5.43 -5.71 11.73
C ASN A 146 -5.52 -4.32 11.10
N LEU A 147 -6.16 -4.20 9.94
CA LEU A 147 -6.38 -2.91 9.28
C LEU A 147 -7.23 -1.98 10.15
N LYS A 148 -8.29 -2.48 10.76
CA LYS A 148 -9.15 -1.70 11.66
C LYS A 148 -8.34 -1.11 12.81
N ASN A 149 -7.53 -1.91 13.49
CA ASN A 149 -6.70 -1.46 14.61
C ASN A 149 -5.68 -0.38 14.19
N GLU A 150 -5.08 -0.51 13.00
CA GLU A 150 -4.16 0.49 12.45
C GLU A 150 -4.89 1.80 12.12
N PHE A 151 -6.08 1.74 11.53
CA PHE A 151 -6.88 2.93 11.27
C PHE A 151 -7.43 3.57 12.55
N ASP A 152 -7.74 2.79 13.57
CA ASP A 152 -8.12 3.30 14.89
C ASP A 152 -6.95 4.07 15.54
N ALA A 153 -5.74 3.51 15.47
CA ALA A 153 -4.53 4.19 15.93
C ALA A 153 -4.25 5.49 15.15
N PHE A 154 -4.40 5.47 13.82
CA PHE A 154 -4.26 6.67 13.01
C PHE A 154 -5.30 7.74 13.35
N ALA A 155 -6.56 7.35 13.54
CA ALA A 155 -7.63 8.27 13.93
C ALA A 155 -7.34 8.96 15.26
N SER A 156 -6.80 8.24 16.25
CA SER A 156 -6.45 8.82 17.56
C SER A 156 -5.37 9.90 17.45
N VAL A 157 -4.43 9.75 16.50
CA VAL A 157 -3.40 10.77 16.24
C VAL A 157 -3.99 12.01 15.58
N LEU A 158 -5.00 11.86 14.70
CA LEU A 158 -5.69 12.99 14.08
C LEU A 158 -6.50 13.84 15.08
N GLU A 159 -6.83 13.29 16.24
CA GLU A 159 -7.49 14.02 17.31
C GLU A 159 -6.52 14.86 18.18
N ASP A 160 -5.19 14.63 18.06
CA ASP A 160 -4.18 15.43 18.76
C ASP A 160 -3.98 16.78 18.04
N PRO A 161 -4.26 17.92 18.70
CA PRO A 161 -4.05 19.26 18.11
C PRO A 161 -2.62 19.51 17.64
N LYS A 162 -1.63 18.88 18.29
CA LYS A 162 -0.21 19.00 17.91
C LYS A 162 0.13 18.28 16.62
N PHE A 163 -0.68 17.35 16.19
CA PHE A 163 -0.44 16.62 14.94
C PHE A 163 -0.47 17.56 13.73
N PHE A 164 -1.48 18.39 13.61
CA PHE A 164 -1.61 19.33 12.48
C PHE A 164 -0.48 20.36 12.47
N GLN A 165 -0.01 20.80 13.63
CA GLN A 165 1.15 21.67 13.71
C GLN A 165 2.40 20.97 13.11
N LYS A 166 2.68 19.74 13.50
CA LYS A 166 3.79 18.94 12.96
C LYS A 166 3.66 18.70 11.44
N VAL A 167 2.45 18.50 10.95
CA VAL A 167 2.19 18.35 9.50
C VAL A 167 2.55 19.65 8.76
N GLN A 168 2.19 20.81 9.31
CA GLN A 168 2.53 22.11 8.71
C GLN A 168 4.05 22.38 8.74
N GLU A 169 4.71 22.08 9.85
CA GLU A 169 6.17 22.19 9.98
C GLU A 169 6.87 21.31 8.94
N TYR A 170 6.44 20.06 8.81
CA TYR A 170 6.98 19.14 7.80
C TYR A 170 6.73 19.62 6.36
N ALA A 171 5.53 20.10 6.05
CA ALA A 171 5.22 20.64 4.72
C ALA A 171 6.11 21.83 4.36
N GLY A 172 6.48 22.67 5.33
CA GLY A 172 7.44 23.77 5.14
C GLY A 172 8.86 23.31 4.82
N THR A 173 9.26 22.10 5.23
CA THR A 173 10.60 21.55 4.91
C THR A 173 10.71 20.98 3.49
N ILE A 174 9.59 20.68 2.83
CA ILE A 174 9.58 20.14 1.46
C ILE A 174 9.68 21.25 0.42
N GLN A 175 9.32 22.49 0.78
CA GLN A 175 9.31 23.65 -0.14
C GLN A 175 10.67 24.36 -0.21
N GLN A 176 11.67 23.92 0.54
CA GLN A 176 13.05 24.39 0.50
C GLN A 176 13.93 23.41 -0.31
#